data_47489fb2fb10a0b0f00b16033f359114
#
_entry.id   47489fb2fb10a0b0f00b16033f359114
#
_cell.length_a   1.000
_cell.length_b   1.000
_cell.length_c   1.000
_cell.angle_alpha   90.00
_cell.angle_beta   90.00
_cell.angle_gamma   90.00
#
_symmetry.space_group_name_H-M   'P 1'
#
loop_
_entity.id
_entity.type
_entity.pdbx_description
1 polymer ?
#
loop_
_entity_poly.entity_id
_entity_poly.type
_entity_poly.pdbx_seq_one_letter_code
_entity_poly.pdbx_strand_id
1 'polypeptide(L)'
;MTVRRTWGSFLAIALLGLVGAVVLPACQRRKPAEVNPIVPSIKVNRTKAPLGSALEITYTWTVEPGAKKLDQNYWALVHFLDNQEVMLFSDDHEPEKPTSTWEPGQTYSYKRTRFVPVYPYVGEVEVRMGLYPYPGRGERPALKGEDKGFREYKVATLELLPQTENIFPVYKEGWHNPETHPENPSVERTWTKKEALMSFKNPKQDVIVYLEGDTCVKCFTKTPELTLTVGKSVGLTFPIEGPQVYLKKVKVKAADLGDEEWTDLRLSMNESFVPKNLNPPLNNDDRELGFNVYHLFVVSAEQAGAVKDVVDAVTVSKPSAAASPQPKVAAKKN
;
A
#
# COMPACT_ATOMS: atom_id res chain seq x y z
N MET A 1 54.76 84.97 0.93
CA MET A 1 56.21 84.69 0.74
C MET A 1 56.35 83.30 0.13
N THR A 2 56.87 83.33 -1.04
CA THR A 2 57.66 82.33 -1.76
C THR A 2 57.01 81.09 -2.32
N VAL A 3 56.80 81.12 -3.58
CA VAL A 3 56.71 80.18 -4.68
C VAL A 3 57.75 79.06 -4.59
N ARG A 4 57.37 77.82 -4.92
CA ARG A 4 58.21 77.01 -5.83
C ARG A 4 57.38 75.98 -6.58
N ARG A 5 57.39 76.09 -7.92
CA ARG A 5 57.04 75.11 -8.93
C ARG A 5 58.08 73.99 -8.94
N THR A 6 57.63 72.73 -9.12
CA THR A 6 58.47 71.78 -9.89
C THR A 6 57.59 70.92 -10.78
N TRP A 7 58.06 70.86 -11.99
CA TRP A 7 57.62 70.03 -13.10
C TRP A 7 57.95 68.56 -12.86
N GLY A 8 57.23 67.66 -13.46
CA GLY A 8 57.75 66.35 -13.67
C GLY A 8 56.75 65.29 -14.13
N SER A 9 56.78 65.08 -15.42
CA SER A 9 56.73 63.81 -16.13
C SER A 9 55.33 63.15 -16.34
N PHE A 10 54.89 63.27 -17.57
CA PHE A 10 53.94 62.44 -18.25
C PHE A 10 54.49 61.01 -18.36
N LEU A 11 53.84 60.04 -17.75
CA LEU A 11 54.02 58.59 -18.06
C LEU A 11 52.72 58.09 -18.69
N ALA A 12 52.77 57.87 -19.99
CA ALA A 12 51.73 57.21 -20.75
C ALA A 12 51.75 55.72 -20.40
N ILE A 13 50.75 55.23 -19.66
CA ILE A 13 50.53 53.80 -19.44
C ILE A 13 49.54 53.32 -20.48
N ALA A 14 50.05 52.57 -21.46
CA ALA A 14 49.27 51.85 -22.44
C ALA A 14 48.52 50.70 -21.68
N LEU A 15 47.18 50.84 -21.48
CA LEU A 15 46.36 49.76 -21.03
C LEU A 15 46.12 48.78 -22.18
N LEU A 16 46.83 47.67 -22.21
CA LEU A 16 46.52 46.53 -23.04
C LEU A 16 45.21 45.91 -22.47
N GLY A 17 44.10 46.13 -23.19
CA GLY A 17 42.83 45.47 -22.91
C GLY A 17 42.89 43.96 -23.17
N LEU A 18 43.08 43.18 -22.11
CA LEU A 18 42.89 41.72 -22.14
C LEU A 18 41.40 41.43 -22.11
N VAL A 19 40.80 41.31 -23.31
CA VAL A 19 39.42 40.79 -23.44
C VAL A 19 39.46 39.29 -23.07
N GLY A 20 39.29 39.01 -21.79
CA GLY A 20 39.02 37.68 -21.31
C GLY A 20 37.66 37.23 -21.85
N ALA A 21 37.65 36.39 -22.88
CA ALA A 21 36.46 35.68 -23.31
C ALA A 21 36.01 34.77 -22.16
N VAL A 22 35.03 35.25 -21.36
CA VAL A 22 34.33 34.43 -20.42
C VAL A 22 33.53 33.40 -21.24
N VAL A 23 34.13 32.23 -21.44
CA VAL A 23 33.42 31.08 -21.98
C VAL A 23 32.40 30.66 -20.89
N LEU A 24 31.21 31.26 -20.94
CA LEU A 24 30.07 30.75 -20.20
C LEU A 24 29.89 29.29 -20.64
N PRO A 25 29.89 28.33 -19.72
CA PRO A 25 29.53 26.97 -20.10
C PRO A 25 28.12 27.04 -20.68
N ALA A 26 28.03 26.95 -22.01
CA ALA A 26 26.75 26.81 -22.67
C ALA A 26 26.11 25.59 -22.03
N CYS A 27 24.98 25.82 -21.32
CA CYS A 27 24.11 24.70 -20.89
C CYS A 27 23.85 23.90 -22.17
N GLN A 28 24.59 22.80 -22.33
CA GLN A 28 24.30 21.87 -23.40
C GLN A 28 22.87 21.44 -23.17
N ARG A 29 21.93 21.92 -23.97
CA ARG A 29 20.56 21.40 -23.99
C ARG A 29 20.71 19.91 -24.21
N ARG A 30 20.51 19.11 -23.14
CA ARG A 30 20.44 17.65 -23.27
C ARG A 30 19.46 17.39 -24.41
N LYS A 31 19.87 16.59 -25.39
CA LYS A 31 18.95 16.13 -26.43
C LYS A 31 17.72 15.55 -25.73
N PRO A 32 16.50 15.89 -26.20
CA PRO A 32 15.30 15.24 -25.66
C PRO A 32 15.52 13.74 -25.62
N ALA A 33 15.22 13.08 -24.50
CA ALA A 33 15.34 11.64 -24.43
C ALA A 33 14.45 11.01 -25.49
N GLU A 34 14.96 10.02 -26.19
CA GLU A 34 14.18 9.25 -27.15
C GLU A 34 13.03 8.56 -26.44
N VAL A 35 11.81 8.82 -26.88
CA VAL A 35 10.61 8.23 -26.28
C VAL A 35 10.54 6.76 -26.70
N ASN A 36 10.54 5.87 -25.70
CA ASN A 36 10.24 4.47 -25.92
C ASN A 36 8.70 4.29 -25.97
N PRO A 37 8.10 3.78 -27.06
CA PRO A 37 6.66 3.72 -27.20
C PRO A 37 6.03 2.62 -26.34
N ILE A 38 6.20 2.73 -25.02
CA ILE A 38 5.51 1.97 -24.00
C ILE A 38 4.44 2.91 -23.40
N VAL A 39 3.18 2.49 -23.43
CA VAL A 39 2.05 3.29 -22.98
C VAL A 39 1.54 2.76 -21.64
N PRO A 40 1.71 3.50 -20.54
CA PRO A 40 1.08 3.16 -19.26
C PRO A 40 -0.41 3.53 -19.26
N SER A 41 -1.22 2.72 -18.62
CA SER A 41 -2.63 3.01 -18.37
C SER A 41 -3.15 2.26 -17.15
N ILE A 42 -4.23 2.77 -16.54
CA ILE A 42 -4.93 2.08 -15.46
C ILE A 42 -6.42 2.01 -15.73
N LYS A 43 -7.04 1.00 -15.13
CA LYS A 43 -8.49 0.92 -14.94
C LYS A 43 -8.78 0.66 -13.47
N VAL A 44 -9.66 1.45 -12.88
CA VAL A 44 -10.11 1.30 -11.51
C VAL A 44 -11.54 0.77 -11.47
N ASN A 45 -11.91 0.06 -10.41
CA ASN A 45 -13.29 -0.42 -10.23
C ASN A 45 -14.28 0.73 -10.01
N ARG A 46 -13.80 1.88 -9.50
CA ARG A 46 -14.59 3.10 -9.30
C ARG A 46 -13.70 4.35 -9.39
N THR A 47 -14.25 5.43 -9.90
CA THR A 47 -13.57 6.72 -10.02
C THR A 47 -13.80 7.64 -8.83
N LYS A 48 -14.80 7.34 -7.99
CA LYS A 48 -15.08 8.03 -6.72
C LYS A 48 -14.79 7.07 -5.58
N ALA A 49 -13.83 7.42 -4.72
CA ALA A 49 -13.33 6.53 -3.69
C ALA A 49 -13.34 7.22 -2.32
N PRO A 50 -14.14 6.74 -1.36
CA PRO A 50 -14.07 7.22 0.01
C PRO A 50 -12.72 6.93 0.64
N LEU A 51 -12.28 7.83 1.52
CA LEU A 51 -11.10 7.59 2.35
C LEU A 51 -11.24 6.29 3.15
N GLY A 52 -10.17 5.52 3.25
CA GLY A 52 -10.15 4.20 3.89
C GLY A 52 -10.69 3.06 3.04
N SER A 53 -11.26 3.34 1.86
CA SER A 53 -11.83 2.30 1.00
C SER A 53 -10.79 1.59 0.15
N ALA A 54 -11.13 0.36 -0.29
CA ALA A 54 -10.31 -0.40 -1.21
C ALA A 54 -10.57 0.03 -2.67
N LEU A 55 -9.51 0.25 -3.42
CA LEU A 55 -9.50 0.40 -4.87
C LEU A 55 -8.94 -0.86 -5.52
N GLU A 56 -9.69 -1.43 -6.47
CA GLU A 56 -9.20 -2.47 -7.36
C GLU A 56 -8.64 -1.81 -8.62
N ILE A 57 -7.33 -1.89 -8.78
CA ILE A 57 -6.62 -1.22 -9.86
C ILE A 57 -6.09 -2.27 -10.84
N THR A 58 -6.41 -2.12 -12.11
CA THR A 58 -5.78 -2.88 -13.20
C THR A 58 -4.74 -1.99 -13.85
N TYR A 59 -3.48 -2.36 -13.74
CA TYR A 59 -2.34 -1.73 -14.41
C TYR A 59 -2.14 -2.37 -15.77
N THR A 60 -1.89 -1.55 -16.78
CA THR A 60 -1.67 -2.03 -18.15
C THR A 60 -0.51 -1.27 -18.79
N TRP A 61 0.41 -2.01 -19.36
CA TRP A 61 1.58 -1.52 -20.08
C TRP A 61 1.52 -2.05 -21.51
N THR A 62 1.22 -1.19 -22.48
CA THR A 62 1.22 -1.56 -23.89
C THR A 62 2.58 -1.24 -24.49
N VAL A 63 3.33 -2.27 -24.86
CA VAL A 63 4.62 -2.16 -25.53
C VAL A 63 4.36 -2.17 -27.04
N GLU A 64 4.36 -1.01 -27.67
CA GLU A 64 4.08 -0.91 -29.11
C GLU A 64 5.17 -1.60 -29.96
N PRO A 65 4.89 -2.00 -31.22
CA PRO A 65 5.84 -2.74 -32.06
C PRO A 65 7.18 -2.07 -32.28
N GLY A 66 7.24 -0.72 -32.19
CA GLY A 66 8.49 0.05 -32.32
C GLY A 66 9.26 0.25 -31.01
N ALA A 67 8.81 -0.35 -29.91
CA ALA A 67 9.48 -0.17 -28.63
C ALA A 67 10.85 -0.85 -28.59
N LYS A 68 11.79 -0.21 -27.90
CA LYS A 68 13.08 -0.80 -27.56
C LYS A 68 12.92 -1.65 -26.30
N LYS A 69 13.57 -2.80 -26.28
CA LYS A 69 13.63 -3.64 -25.09
C LYS A 69 14.27 -2.88 -23.95
N LEU A 70 13.70 -3.02 -22.75
CA LEU A 70 14.26 -2.38 -21.54
C LEU A 70 15.54 -3.12 -21.13
N ASP A 71 16.55 -2.35 -20.75
CA ASP A 71 17.91 -2.83 -20.47
C ASP A 71 18.07 -3.47 -19.09
N GLN A 72 17.11 -3.22 -18.20
CA GLN A 72 17.07 -3.76 -16.85
C GLN A 72 15.63 -3.89 -16.35
N ASN A 73 15.46 -4.41 -15.15
CA ASN A 73 14.17 -4.39 -14.46
C ASN A 73 13.90 -3.01 -13.87
N TYR A 74 12.70 -2.53 -14.11
CA TYR A 74 12.17 -1.28 -13.59
C TYR A 74 10.94 -1.59 -12.72
N TRP A 75 10.78 -0.81 -11.66
CA TRP A 75 9.55 -0.77 -10.89
C TRP A 75 8.55 0.17 -11.54
N ALA A 76 7.28 -0.12 -11.37
CA ALA A 76 6.19 0.77 -11.68
C ALA A 76 6.15 1.87 -10.63
N LEU A 77 6.30 3.12 -11.07
CA LEU A 77 5.98 4.31 -10.29
C LEU A 77 4.49 4.56 -10.45
N VAL A 78 3.78 4.72 -9.34
CA VAL A 78 2.34 5.05 -9.34
C VAL A 78 2.07 6.03 -8.23
N HIS A 79 1.85 7.29 -8.59
CA HIS A 79 1.63 8.39 -7.67
C HIS A 79 0.20 8.89 -7.77
N PHE A 80 -0.40 9.18 -6.62
CA PHE A 80 -1.70 9.81 -6.47
C PHE A 80 -1.48 11.19 -5.88
N LEU A 81 -1.78 12.23 -6.67
CA LEU A 81 -1.45 13.62 -6.34
C LEU A 81 -2.74 14.45 -6.23
N ASP A 82 -2.73 15.43 -5.34
CA ASP A 82 -3.80 16.41 -5.24
C ASP A 82 -3.75 17.45 -6.37
N ASN A 83 -4.67 18.39 -6.34
CA ASN A 83 -4.75 19.49 -7.32
C ASN A 83 -3.60 20.51 -7.22
N GLN A 84 -2.73 20.41 -6.22
CA GLN A 84 -1.50 21.21 -6.06
C GLN A 84 -0.24 20.42 -6.41
N GLU A 85 -0.40 19.23 -6.99
CA GLU A 85 0.66 18.28 -7.31
C GLU A 85 1.42 17.74 -6.08
N VAL A 86 0.80 17.79 -4.90
CA VAL A 86 1.36 17.16 -3.70
C VAL A 86 0.98 15.68 -3.69
N MET A 87 1.97 14.83 -3.53
CA MET A 87 1.75 13.39 -3.44
C MET A 87 0.99 13.03 -2.17
N LEU A 88 -0.20 12.47 -2.32
CA LEU A 88 -1.04 11.97 -1.22
C LEU A 88 -0.59 10.57 -0.78
N PHE A 89 -0.42 9.68 -1.73
CA PHE A 89 0.06 8.32 -1.52
C PHE A 89 0.61 7.74 -2.83
N SER A 90 1.26 6.59 -2.74
CA SER A 90 1.79 5.86 -3.89
C SER A 90 1.43 4.38 -3.84
N ASP A 91 1.48 3.71 -4.99
CA ASP A 91 1.47 2.26 -5.10
C ASP A 91 2.65 1.80 -5.98
N ASP A 92 3.85 2.24 -5.62
CA ASP A 92 5.08 1.82 -6.29
C ASP A 92 5.32 0.34 -6.04
N HIS A 93 5.61 -0.42 -7.11
CA HIS A 93 5.76 -1.86 -7.01
C HIS A 93 6.54 -2.46 -8.19
N GLU A 94 7.02 -3.67 -8.00
CA GLU A 94 7.53 -4.48 -9.08
C GLU A 94 6.37 -5.04 -9.93
N PRO A 95 6.35 -4.85 -11.27
CA PRO A 95 5.37 -5.49 -12.13
C PRO A 95 5.43 -7.03 -12.03
N GLU A 96 4.28 -7.71 -12.14
CA GLU A 96 4.20 -9.18 -12.07
C GLU A 96 5.16 -9.90 -13.02
N LYS A 97 5.40 -9.33 -14.22
CA LYS A 97 6.46 -9.79 -15.14
C LYS A 97 7.61 -8.80 -15.12
N PRO A 98 8.86 -9.27 -14.93
CA PRO A 98 10.05 -8.42 -14.99
C PRO A 98 10.08 -7.61 -16.29
N THR A 99 10.26 -6.28 -16.18
CA THR A 99 10.15 -5.37 -17.33
C THR A 99 11.21 -5.62 -18.41
N SER A 100 12.38 -6.15 -18.04
CA SER A 100 13.42 -6.58 -19.00
C SER A 100 12.98 -7.72 -19.94
N THR A 101 11.90 -8.42 -19.58
CA THR A 101 11.32 -9.51 -20.39
C THR A 101 10.18 -9.03 -21.28
N TRP A 102 9.85 -7.75 -21.27
CA TRP A 102 8.77 -7.20 -22.08
C TRP A 102 9.16 -7.13 -23.56
N GLU A 103 8.29 -7.64 -24.41
CA GLU A 103 8.53 -7.74 -25.85
C GLU A 103 7.67 -6.73 -26.62
N PRO A 104 8.20 -6.10 -27.71
CA PRO A 104 7.43 -5.24 -28.59
C PRO A 104 6.19 -5.92 -29.14
N GLY A 105 5.08 -5.17 -29.24
CA GLY A 105 3.78 -5.68 -29.69
C GLY A 105 2.97 -6.39 -28.63
N GLN A 106 3.45 -6.49 -27.40
CA GLN A 106 2.76 -7.17 -26.28
C GLN A 106 2.12 -6.17 -25.31
N THR A 107 1.09 -6.64 -24.62
CA THR A 107 0.45 -5.92 -23.54
C THR A 107 0.54 -6.72 -22.23
N TYR A 108 1.01 -6.09 -21.19
CA TYR A 108 1.16 -6.66 -19.85
C TYR A 108 0.13 -6.03 -18.93
N SER A 109 -0.74 -6.84 -18.35
CA SER A 109 -1.81 -6.34 -17.47
C SER A 109 -1.93 -7.21 -16.22
N TYR A 110 -2.02 -6.57 -15.07
CA TYR A 110 -2.17 -7.22 -13.77
C TYR A 110 -3.02 -6.36 -12.84
N LYS A 111 -3.48 -6.94 -11.74
CA LYS A 111 -4.38 -6.28 -10.79
C LYS A 111 -3.78 -6.21 -9.40
N ARG A 112 -4.00 -5.09 -8.75
CA ARG A 112 -3.66 -4.89 -7.34
C ARG A 112 -4.84 -4.25 -6.61
N THR A 113 -4.93 -4.51 -5.32
CA THR A 113 -5.82 -3.78 -4.41
C THR A 113 -4.99 -2.76 -3.65
N ARG A 114 -5.44 -1.52 -3.63
CA ARG A 114 -4.83 -0.45 -2.85
C ARG A 114 -5.88 0.16 -1.93
N PHE A 115 -5.57 0.28 -0.63
CA PHE A 115 -6.43 1.01 0.28
C PHE A 115 -6.10 2.51 0.20
N VAL A 116 -7.14 3.32 0.03
CA VAL A 116 -7.03 4.78 0.07
C VAL A 116 -6.74 5.17 1.51
N PRO A 117 -5.62 5.85 1.82
CA PRO A 117 -5.34 6.27 3.18
C PRO A 117 -6.43 7.19 3.73
N VAL A 118 -6.62 7.14 5.05
CA VAL A 118 -7.46 8.13 5.75
C VAL A 118 -6.64 9.41 5.86
N TYR A 119 -6.95 10.38 5.01
CA TYR A 119 -6.19 11.61 4.86
C TYR A 119 -7.12 12.81 5.08
N PRO A 120 -6.61 13.96 5.50
CA PRO A 120 -7.41 15.19 5.59
C PRO A 120 -7.62 15.87 4.22
N TYR A 121 -7.64 15.11 3.12
CA TYR A 121 -7.88 15.62 1.76
C TYR A 121 -9.05 14.89 1.12
N VAL A 122 -9.98 15.65 0.56
CA VAL A 122 -11.06 15.19 -0.31
C VAL A 122 -11.06 16.04 -1.57
N GLY A 123 -11.39 15.44 -2.72
CA GLY A 123 -11.41 16.14 -3.99
C GLY A 123 -10.73 15.36 -5.11
N GLU A 124 -10.41 16.08 -6.19
CA GLU A 124 -9.79 15.50 -7.38
C GLU A 124 -8.35 15.05 -7.11
N VAL A 125 -8.01 13.87 -7.60
CA VAL A 125 -6.68 13.26 -7.52
C VAL A 125 -6.25 12.86 -8.91
N GLU A 126 -5.09 13.38 -9.33
CA GLU A 126 -4.41 12.96 -10.56
C GLU A 126 -3.57 11.71 -10.29
N VAL A 127 -3.72 10.70 -11.15
CA VAL A 127 -2.90 9.48 -11.07
C VAL A 127 -1.84 9.53 -12.17
N ARG A 128 -0.59 9.43 -11.76
CA ARG A 128 0.57 9.38 -12.66
C ARG A 128 1.25 8.01 -12.57
N MET A 129 1.73 7.54 -13.72
CA MET A 129 2.53 6.32 -13.82
C MET A 129 3.84 6.58 -14.53
N GLY A 130 4.83 5.77 -14.22
CA GLY A 130 6.13 5.76 -14.88
C GLY A 130 6.90 4.49 -14.55
N LEU A 131 8.13 4.42 -15.02
CA LEU A 131 9.06 3.35 -14.66
C LEU A 131 10.31 3.96 -14.03
N TYR A 132 10.85 3.32 -12.99
CA TYR A 132 12.10 3.74 -12.37
C TYR A 132 12.97 2.54 -11.99
N PRO A 133 14.31 2.69 -12.04
CA PRO A 133 15.21 1.60 -11.68
C PRO A 133 15.21 1.40 -10.16
N TYR A 134 14.87 0.19 -9.69
CA TYR A 134 14.93 -0.17 -8.27
C TYR A 134 15.21 -1.68 -8.12
N PRO A 135 16.14 -2.10 -7.27
CA PRO A 135 17.07 -1.29 -6.46
C PRO A 135 18.25 -0.69 -7.27
N GLY A 136 18.18 -0.75 -8.58
CA GLY A 136 19.21 -0.27 -9.49
C GLY A 136 19.39 1.24 -9.48
N ARG A 137 20.31 1.70 -10.36
CA ARG A 137 20.56 3.11 -10.60
C ARG A 137 20.37 3.40 -12.09
N GLY A 138 20.04 4.64 -12.41
CA GLY A 138 19.87 5.07 -13.80
C GLY A 138 18.77 6.09 -13.95
N GLU A 139 18.52 6.47 -15.18
CA GLU A 139 17.44 7.37 -15.51
C GLU A 139 16.13 6.61 -15.72
N ARG A 140 15.02 7.25 -15.39
CA ARG A 140 13.69 6.76 -15.75
C ARG A 140 13.55 6.73 -17.27
N PRO A 141 13.05 5.66 -17.92
CA PRO A 141 12.84 5.65 -19.36
C PRO A 141 11.78 6.67 -19.76
N ALA A 142 11.99 7.33 -20.89
CA ALA A 142 10.97 8.18 -21.48
C ALA A 142 9.93 7.29 -22.14
N LEU A 143 8.68 7.38 -21.71
CA LEU A 143 7.55 6.59 -22.19
C LEU A 143 6.64 7.43 -23.09
N LYS A 144 5.68 6.79 -23.76
CA LYS A 144 4.67 7.46 -24.55
C LYS A 144 3.43 7.78 -23.68
N GLY A 145 3.10 9.07 -23.58
CA GLY A 145 1.95 9.53 -22.79
C GLY A 145 1.99 11.02 -22.52
N GLU A 146 1.08 11.49 -21.68
CA GLU A 146 1.03 12.87 -21.20
C GLU A 146 2.06 13.06 -20.06
N ASP A 147 3.29 13.47 -20.41
CA ASP A 147 4.36 13.69 -19.44
C ASP A 147 4.08 14.95 -18.60
N LYS A 148 3.99 14.78 -17.29
CA LYS A 148 3.79 15.84 -16.29
C LYS A 148 5.10 16.31 -15.65
N GLY A 149 6.23 15.93 -16.22
CA GLY A 149 7.57 16.15 -15.70
C GLY A 149 8.10 14.91 -14.97
N PHE A 150 9.42 14.86 -14.82
CA PHE A 150 10.13 13.74 -14.17
C PHE A 150 9.83 12.36 -14.76
N ARG A 151 9.29 12.29 -16.00
CA ARG A 151 8.82 11.05 -16.67
C ARG A 151 7.71 10.36 -15.89
N GLU A 152 6.79 11.16 -15.38
CA GLU A 152 5.53 10.74 -14.76
C GLU A 152 4.39 11.10 -15.71
N TYR A 153 3.63 10.09 -16.11
CA TYR A 153 2.61 10.22 -17.16
C TYR A 153 1.23 10.16 -16.52
N LYS A 154 0.40 11.17 -16.81
CA LYS A 154 -0.99 11.18 -16.38
C LYS A 154 -1.75 10.01 -17.03
N VAL A 155 -2.39 9.17 -16.22
CA VAL A 155 -3.13 7.98 -16.68
C VAL A 155 -4.58 7.98 -16.27
N ALA A 156 -4.95 8.71 -15.21
CA ALA A 156 -6.34 8.81 -14.74
C ALA A 156 -6.54 10.03 -13.83
N THR A 157 -7.81 10.31 -13.58
CA THR A 157 -8.27 11.21 -12.53
C THR A 157 -9.30 10.47 -11.67
N LEU A 158 -9.20 10.60 -10.35
CA LEU A 158 -10.11 10.07 -9.35
C LEU A 158 -10.67 11.20 -8.51
N GLU A 159 -11.76 10.94 -7.79
CA GLU A 159 -12.31 11.83 -6.76
C GLU A 159 -12.29 11.11 -5.42
N LEU A 160 -11.55 11.65 -4.45
CA LEU A 160 -11.60 11.17 -3.07
C LEU A 160 -12.77 11.81 -2.34
N LEU A 161 -13.57 10.98 -1.70
CA LEU A 161 -14.73 11.39 -0.92
C LEU A 161 -14.44 11.28 0.58
N PRO A 162 -15.19 12.00 1.43
CA PRO A 162 -15.15 11.77 2.87
C PRO A 162 -15.39 10.29 3.20
N GLN A 163 -14.95 9.85 4.37
CA GLN A 163 -15.15 8.49 4.87
C GLN A 163 -16.63 8.23 5.21
N THR A 164 -17.48 8.08 4.19
CA THR A 164 -18.94 7.91 4.35
C THR A 164 -19.42 6.49 4.10
N GLU A 165 -18.63 5.66 3.42
CA GLU A 165 -19.02 4.29 3.05
C GLU A 165 -18.59 3.24 4.08
N ASN A 166 -17.79 3.59 5.06
CA ASN A 166 -17.44 2.66 6.12
C ASN A 166 -18.71 2.23 6.86
N ILE A 167 -19.02 0.98 6.70
CA ILE A 167 -19.95 0.31 7.59
C ILE A 167 -19.32 0.43 8.98
N PHE A 168 -19.86 1.33 9.80
CA PHE A 168 -19.26 1.82 11.04
C PHE A 168 -18.75 0.66 11.92
N PRO A 169 -17.43 0.49 12.10
CA PRO A 169 -16.85 -0.58 12.91
C PRO A 169 -16.72 -0.16 14.36
N VAL A 170 -17.00 -1.08 15.25
CA VAL A 170 -16.74 -0.94 16.70
C VAL A 170 -15.82 -2.07 17.13
N TYR A 171 -14.56 -1.73 17.43
CA TYR A 171 -13.59 -2.66 18.02
C TYR A 171 -13.99 -2.95 19.47
N LYS A 172 -14.10 -4.23 19.81
CA LYS A 172 -14.50 -4.69 21.14
C LYS A 172 -13.28 -5.27 21.87
N GLU A 173 -13.27 -6.57 22.12
CA GLU A 173 -12.20 -7.25 22.87
C GLU A 173 -11.14 -7.86 21.94
N GLY A 174 -9.96 -8.10 22.48
CA GLY A 174 -8.89 -8.81 21.80
C GLY A 174 -8.04 -7.97 20.85
N TRP A 175 -8.19 -6.65 20.83
CA TRP A 175 -7.38 -5.73 20.04
C TRP A 175 -6.38 -5.01 20.94
N HIS A 176 -5.16 -4.83 20.44
CA HIS A 176 -4.18 -3.93 21.04
C HIS A 176 -4.35 -2.50 20.49
N ASN A 177 -3.66 -1.54 21.07
CA ASN A 177 -3.64 -0.19 20.53
C ASN A 177 -2.97 -0.18 19.16
N PRO A 178 -3.43 0.67 18.22
CA PRO A 178 -2.76 0.85 16.94
C PRO A 178 -1.30 1.30 17.11
N GLU A 179 -0.44 0.82 16.24
CA GLU A 179 0.99 1.16 16.18
C GLU A 179 1.39 1.46 14.74
N THR A 180 2.39 2.32 14.56
CA THR A 180 3.00 2.53 13.25
C THR A 180 3.95 1.37 12.92
N HIS A 181 4.02 1.00 11.64
CA HIS A 181 4.95 -0.02 11.20
C HIS A 181 6.41 0.48 11.37
N PRO A 182 7.33 -0.32 11.96
CA PRO A 182 8.69 0.13 12.26
C PRO A 182 9.48 0.62 11.03
N GLU A 183 9.27 -0.02 9.89
CA GLU A 183 10.00 0.27 8.65
C GLU A 183 9.25 1.25 7.74
N ASN A 184 7.96 1.49 7.99
CA ASN A 184 7.14 2.42 7.22
C ASN A 184 6.14 3.16 8.11
N PRO A 185 6.52 4.34 8.64
CA PRO A 185 5.66 5.12 9.55
C PRO A 185 4.32 5.57 8.96
N SER A 186 4.15 5.47 7.64
CA SER A 186 2.87 5.77 6.98
C SER A 186 1.87 4.62 7.06
N VAL A 187 2.29 3.45 7.56
CA VAL A 187 1.44 2.28 7.71
C VAL A 187 1.10 2.09 9.18
N GLU A 188 -0.17 2.22 9.50
CA GLU A 188 -0.72 1.86 10.81
C GLU A 188 -1.11 0.38 10.81
N ARG A 189 -0.94 -0.29 11.94
CA ARG A 189 -1.27 -1.69 12.15
C ARG A 189 -1.78 -1.92 13.55
N THR A 190 -2.58 -2.96 13.71
CA THR A 190 -3.16 -3.32 15.01
C THR A 190 -3.01 -4.81 15.25
N TRP A 191 -2.31 -5.18 16.32
CA TRP A 191 -2.21 -6.58 16.74
C TRP A 191 -3.49 -7.05 17.39
N THR A 192 -3.89 -8.28 17.06
CA THR A 192 -4.91 -9.01 17.83
C THR A 192 -4.26 -9.85 18.91
N LYS A 193 -5.04 -10.23 19.92
CA LYS A 193 -4.77 -11.41 20.74
C LYS A 193 -5.10 -12.68 19.92
N LYS A 194 -5.11 -13.83 20.57
CA LYS A 194 -5.54 -15.09 19.93
C LYS A 194 -6.93 -14.95 19.31
N GLU A 195 -7.83 -14.25 19.97
CA GLU A 195 -9.15 -13.92 19.47
C GLU A 195 -9.37 -12.41 19.55
N ALA A 196 -9.98 -11.85 18.52
CA ALA A 196 -10.38 -10.45 18.47
C ALA A 196 -11.80 -10.32 17.91
N LEU A 197 -12.58 -9.45 18.51
CA LEU A 197 -13.97 -9.20 18.16
C LEU A 197 -14.15 -7.75 17.72
N MET A 198 -14.83 -7.56 16.60
CA MET A 198 -15.32 -6.30 16.10
C MET A 198 -16.80 -6.47 15.75
N SER A 199 -17.59 -5.42 15.89
CA SER A 199 -18.92 -5.38 15.31
C SER A 199 -18.99 -4.26 14.28
N PHE A 200 -19.81 -4.46 13.27
CA PHE A 200 -20.12 -3.41 12.29
C PHE A 200 -21.64 -3.27 12.13
N LYS A 201 -22.06 -2.06 11.75
CA LYS A 201 -23.49 -1.82 11.50
C LYS A 201 -23.93 -2.62 10.30
N ASN A 202 -24.93 -3.47 10.49
CA ASN A 202 -25.46 -4.40 9.50
C ASN A 202 -26.16 -3.62 8.35
N PRO A 203 -25.62 -3.66 7.11
CA PRO A 203 -26.22 -2.93 5.99
C PRO A 203 -27.46 -3.65 5.41
N LYS A 204 -27.80 -4.86 5.89
CA LYS A 204 -28.90 -5.70 5.36
C LYS A 204 -28.75 -6.04 3.87
N GLN A 205 -27.53 -6.06 3.37
CA GLN A 205 -27.17 -6.42 1.98
C GLN A 205 -25.91 -7.28 1.99
N ASP A 206 -25.63 -7.93 0.87
CA ASP A 206 -24.36 -8.66 0.71
C ASP A 206 -23.19 -7.71 0.95
N VAL A 207 -22.18 -8.19 1.67
CA VAL A 207 -20.97 -7.42 1.94
C VAL A 207 -19.71 -8.13 1.42
N ILE A 208 -18.66 -7.35 1.18
CA ILE A 208 -17.31 -7.85 1.00
C ILE A 208 -16.47 -7.38 2.19
N VAL A 209 -15.85 -8.32 2.86
CA VAL A 209 -14.88 -8.07 3.92
C VAL A 209 -13.49 -8.18 3.32
N TYR A 210 -12.70 -7.12 3.45
CA TYR A 210 -11.28 -7.10 3.13
C TYR A 210 -10.50 -7.22 4.43
N LEU A 211 -9.60 -8.18 4.49
CA LEU A 211 -8.68 -8.36 5.60
C LEU A 211 -7.27 -8.43 5.04
N GLU A 212 -6.43 -7.47 5.42
CA GLU A 212 -5.02 -7.43 5.08
C GLU A 212 -4.18 -7.45 6.34
N GLY A 213 -3.17 -8.30 6.36
CA GLY A 213 -2.28 -8.40 7.51
C GLY A 213 -1.30 -9.57 7.40
N ASP A 214 -0.52 -9.73 8.46
CA ASP A 214 0.49 -10.79 8.58
C ASP A 214 0.60 -11.33 10.01
N THR A 215 1.56 -12.20 10.25
CA THR A 215 2.00 -12.57 11.61
C THR A 215 3.45 -13.06 11.60
N CYS A 216 4.03 -13.14 12.79
CA CYS A 216 5.37 -13.72 12.99
C CYS A 216 5.32 -15.26 12.87
N VAL A 217 5.31 -15.80 11.65
CA VAL A 217 5.18 -17.26 11.42
C VAL A 217 6.14 -18.08 12.27
N LYS A 218 7.41 -17.65 12.39
CA LYS A 218 8.44 -18.32 13.20
C LYS A 218 8.20 -18.29 14.72
N CYS A 219 7.23 -17.46 15.17
CA CYS A 219 6.90 -17.33 16.60
C CYS A 219 5.88 -18.38 17.07
N PHE A 220 5.36 -19.19 16.16
CA PHE A 220 4.37 -20.24 16.45
C PHE A 220 5.01 -21.62 16.48
N THR A 221 4.41 -22.53 17.24
CA THR A 221 4.86 -23.94 17.32
C THR A 221 4.35 -24.79 16.16
N LYS A 222 3.24 -24.37 15.57
CA LYS A 222 2.60 -24.97 14.39
C LYS A 222 2.39 -23.91 13.33
N THR A 223 2.08 -24.30 12.11
CA THR A 223 1.64 -23.36 11.07
C THR A 223 0.49 -22.52 11.62
N PRO A 224 0.64 -21.20 11.75
CA PRO A 224 -0.44 -20.35 12.19
C PRO A 224 -1.59 -20.39 11.19
N GLU A 225 -2.81 -20.45 11.70
CA GLU A 225 -4.03 -20.46 10.92
C GLU A 225 -4.98 -19.42 11.45
N LEU A 226 -5.49 -18.57 10.56
CA LEU A 226 -6.47 -17.54 10.88
C LEU A 226 -7.85 -17.95 10.40
N THR A 227 -8.83 -17.87 11.29
CA THR A 227 -10.25 -17.97 10.98
C THR A 227 -10.90 -16.61 11.10
N LEU A 228 -11.45 -16.11 10.00
CA LEU A 228 -12.34 -14.96 9.95
C LEU A 228 -13.78 -15.48 10.00
N THR A 229 -14.56 -15.04 10.97
CA THR A 229 -15.98 -15.40 11.10
C THR A 229 -16.84 -14.14 11.11
N VAL A 230 -17.94 -14.15 10.36
CA VAL A 230 -18.90 -13.04 10.27
C VAL A 230 -20.31 -13.56 10.60
N GLY A 231 -21.04 -12.83 11.41
CA GLY A 231 -22.42 -13.17 11.77
C GLY A 231 -22.54 -14.57 12.40
N LYS A 232 -23.37 -15.42 11.79
CA LYS A 232 -23.75 -16.73 12.33
C LYS A 232 -22.78 -17.88 12.02
N SER A 233 -21.46 -17.64 11.97
CA SER A 233 -20.45 -18.67 11.71
C SER A 233 -20.17 -18.96 10.23
N VAL A 234 -20.19 -17.95 9.41
CA VAL A 234 -19.71 -18.03 8.03
C VAL A 234 -18.46 -17.16 7.85
N GLY A 235 -17.56 -17.56 6.99
CA GLY A 235 -16.33 -16.81 6.75
C GLY A 235 -15.28 -17.59 5.99
N LEU A 236 -14.02 -17.46 6.43
CA LEU A 236 -12.87 -18.08 5.80
C LEU A 236 -11.84 -18.50 6.84
N THR A 237 -11.31 -19.72 6.68
CA THR A 237 -10.12 -20.19 7.41
C THR A 237 -8.97 -20.40 6.43
N PHE A 238 -7.78 -19.94 6.77
CA PHE A 238 -6.60 -20.10 5.92
C PHE A 238 -5.29 -20.18 6.72
N PRO A 239 -4.31 -20.99 6.24
CA PRO A 239 -2.99 -21.06 6.83
C PRO A 239 -2.15 -19.83 6.43
N ILE A 240 -1.21 -19.44 7.31
CA ILE A 240 -0.23 -18.39 7.10
C ILE A 240 1.13 -19.06 7.00
N GLU A 241 1.60 -19.30 5.77
CA GLU A 241 2.77 -20.16 5.49
C GLU A 241 4.08 -19.38 5.41
N GLY A 242 4.02 -18.05 5.29
CA GLY A 242 5.20 -17.21 5.09
C GLY A 242 5.05 -15.79 5.66
N PRO A 243 6.14 -15.00 5.62
CA PRO A 243 6.18 -13.66 6.20
C PRO A 243 5.51 -12.58 5.33
N GLN A 244 4.93 -12.96 4.19
CA GLN A 244 4.25 -12.00 3.31
C GLN A 244 2.97 -11.48 3.93
N VAL A 245 2.57 -10.29 3.50
CA VAL A 245 1.24 -9.75 3.83
C VAL A 245 0.18 -10.52 3.05
N TYR A 246 -0.85 -10.95 3.75
CA TYR A 246 -2.00 -11.65 3.17
C TYR A 246 -3.16 -10.67 3.00
N LEU A 247 -3.72 -10.63 1.80
CA LEU A 247 -4.99 -9.96 1.53
C LEU A 247 -6.06 -11.02 1.23
N LYS A 248 -7.11 -11.05 2.05
CA LYS A 248 -8.28 -11.90 1.86
C LYS A 248 -9.51 -11.03 1.62
N LYS A 249 -10.33 -11.44 0.67
CA LYS A 249 -11.59 -10.80 0.30
C LYS A 249 -12.69 -11.83 0.39
N VAL A 250 -13.61 -11.62 1.32
CA VAL A 250 -14.68 -12.59 1.61
C VAL A 250 -16.03 -11.97 1.36
N LYS A 251 -16.81 -12.57 0.47
CA LYS A 251 -18.19 -12.17 0.23
C LYS A 251 -19.10 -12.89 1.22
N VAL A 252 -19.90 -12.14 1.96
CA VAL A 252 -20.88 -12.64 2.94
C VAL A 252 -22.26 -12.20 2.47
N LYS A 253 -23.19 -13.14 2.39
CA LYS A 253 -24.56 -12.85 1.99
C LYS A 253 -25.33 -12.13 3.09
N ALA A 254 -26.30 -11.31 2.73
CA ALA A 254 -27.16 -10.61 3.67
C ALA A 254 -27.83 -11.55 4.68
N ALA A 255 -28.28 -12.72 4.24
CA ALA A 255 -28.91 -13.73 5.10
C ALA A 255 -27.98 -14.25 6.24
N ASP A 256 -26.67 -14.25 6.01
CA ASP A 256 -25.65 -14.71 6.95
C ASP A 256 -25.26 -13.63 7.96
N LEU A 257 -25.53 -12.36 7.67
CA LEU A 257 -25.27 -11.25 8.59
C LEU A 257 -26.24 -11.23 9.79
N GLY A 258 -27.37 -11.90 9.69
CA GLY A 258 -28.43 -11.91 10.70
C GLY A 258 -29.36 -10.69 10.60
N ASP A 259 -30.32 -10.65 11.53
CA ASP A 259 -31.39 -9.65 11.52
C ASP A 259 -31.12 -8.48 12.48
N GLU A 260 -30.08 -8.58 13.30
CA GLU A 260 -29.71 -7.56 14.27
C GLU A 260 -29.15 -6.30 13.59
N GLU A 261 -29.18 -5.18 14.30
CA GLU A 261 -28.60 -3.91 13.84
C GLU A 261 -27.07 -4.00 13.66
N TRP A 262 -26.44 -4.82 14.48
CA TRP A 262 -25.00 -5.02 14.48
C TRP A 262 -24.65 -6.47 14.13
N THR A 263 -23.64 -6.63 13.31
CA THR A 263 -23.07 -7.94 12.96
C THR A 263 -21.68 -8.06 13.55
N ASP A 264 -21.42 -9.18 14.24
CA ASP A 264 -20.11 -9.47 14.79
C ASP A 264 -19.16 -10.04 13.71
N LEU A 265 -17.91 -9.58 13.73
CA LEU A 265 -16.80 -10.13 12.98
C LEU A 265 -15.72 -10.54 13.97
N ARG A 266 -15.30 -11.79 13.90
CA ARG A 266 -14.29 -12.38 14.78
C ARG A 266 -13.08 -12.84 13.98
N LEU A 267 -11.89 -12.52 14.48
CA LEU A 267 -10.63 -13.08 14.04
C LEU A 267 -10.15 -14.06 15.13
N SER A 268 -9.86 -15.31 14.75
CA SER A 268 -9.40 -16.36 15.68
C SER A 268 -8.16 -17.03 15.11
N MET A 269 -7.05 -16.97 15.84
CA MET A 269 -5.84 -17.73 15.55
C MET A 269 -5.87 -19.09 16.24
N ASN A 270 -5.32 -20.13 15.59
CA ASN A 270 -5.16 -21.44 16.25
C ASN A 270 -4.21 -21.37 17.47
N GLU A 271 -3.20 -20.51 17.42
CA GLU A 271 -2.27 -20.21 18.52
C GLU A 271 -2.05 -18.68 18.63
N SER A 272 -1.46 -18.24 19.72
CA SER A 272 -0.90 -16.90 19.92
C SER A 272 0.49 -17.02 20.54
N PHE A 273 1.25 -15.96 20.54
CA PHE A 273 2.59 -15.93 21.13
C PHE A 273 2.79 -14.68 21.98
N VAL A 274 3.75 -14.75 22.91
CA VAL A 274 4.22 -13.61 23.68
C VAL A 274 5.70 -13.42 23.33
N PRO A 275 6.11 -12.34 22.68
CA PRO A 275 7.48 -12.15 22.19
C PRO A 275 8.58 -12.36 23.24
N LYS A 276 8.35 -11.90 24.46
CA LYS A 276 9.25 -12.05 25.61
C LYS A 276 9.43 -13.51 26.06
N ASN A 277 8.44 -14.37 25.82
CA ASN A 277 8.43 -15.76 26.30
C ASN A 277 8.96 -16.75 25.26
N LEU A 278 9.35 -16.28 24.07
CA LEU A 278 9.98 -17.13 23.06
C LEU A 278 11.38 -17.56 23.48
N ASN A 279 11.89 -18.62 22.88
CA ASN A 279 13.25 -19.10 23.12
C ASN A 279 14.08 -19.18 21.81
N PRO A 280 15.02 -18.25 21.55
CA PRO A 280 15.29 -17.05 22.35
C PRO A 280 14.17 -16.03 22.30
N PRO A 281 14.07 -15.10 23.27
CA PRO A 281 13.11 -14.03 23.24
C PRO A 281 13.28 -13.14 21.98
N LEU A 282 12.17 -12.75 21.36
CA LEU A 282 12.21 -11.87 20.20
C LEU A 282 12.53 -10.41 20.63
N ASN A 283 11.90 -9.97 21.72
CA ASN A 283 12.07 -8.67 22.37
C ASN A 283 11.45 -8.71 23.77
N ASN A 284 11.30 -7.55 24.43
CA ASN A 284 10.73 -7.44 25.77
C ASN A 284 9.18 -7.26 25.80
N ASP A 285 8.50 -7.41 24.67
CA ASP A 285 7.04 -7.28 24.60
C ASP A 285 6.38 -8.47 25.31
N ASP A 286 5.55 -8.18 26.29
CA ASP A 286 4.83 -9.16 27.12
C ASP A 286 3.36 -9.32 26.72
N ARG A 287 2.94 -8.64 25.64
CA ARG A 287 1.58 -8.79 25.11
C ARG A 287 1.39 -10.13 24.45
N GLU A 288 0.17 -10.66 24.58
CA GLU A 288 -0.28 -11.78 23.76
C GLU A 288 -0.56 -11.28 22.33
N LEU A 289 0.10 -11.84 21.32
CA LEU A 289 -0.02 -11.45 19.92
C LEU A 289 -0.54 -12.62 19.08
N GLY A 290 -1.47 -12.33 18.18
CA GLY A 290 -2.03 -13.27 17.22
C GLY A 290 -1.76 -12.85 15.79
N PHE A 291 -2.66 -12.10 15.19
CA PHE A 291 -2.58 -11.57 13.82
C PHE A 291 -2.37 -10.05 13.83
N ASN A 292 -1.56 -9.56 12.92
CA ASN A 292 -1.24 -8.15 12.77
C ASN A 292 -2.06 -7.60 11.60
N VAL A 293 -3.07 -6.80 11.90
CA VAL A 293 -4.02 -6.27 10.92
C VAL A 293 -3.54 -4.91 10.42
N TYR A 294 -3.35 -4.79 9.11
CA TYR A 294 -3.09 -3.52 8.43
C TYR A 294 -4.38 -2.86 7.95
N HIS A 295 -5.27 -3.65 7.34
CA HIS A 295 -6.57 -3.16 6.91
C HIS A 295 -7.66 -4.19 7.20
N LEU A 296 -8.73 -3.73 7.81
CA LEU A 296 -9.98 -4.45 7.97
C LEU A 296 -11.11 -3.53 7.52
N PHE A 297 -11.69 -3.85 6.37
CA PHE A 297 -12.66 -3.00 5.70
C PHE A 297 -13.87 -3.82 5.28
N VAL A 298 -15.06 -3.31 5.60
CA VAL A 298 -16.33 -3.93 5.22
C VAL A 298 -17.10 -2.94 4.34
N VAL A 299 -17.59 -3.41 3.22
CA VAL A 299 -18.34 -2.60 2.26
C VAL A 299 -19.48 -3.42 1.66
N SER A 300 -20.60 -2.78 1.27
CA SER A 300 -21.63 -3.49 0.52
C SER A 300 -21.09 -4.00 -0.81
N ALA A 301 -21.52 -5.17 -1.24
CA ALA A 301 -21.04 -5.76 -2.49
C ALA A 301 -21.37 -4.87 -3.71
N GLU A 302 -22.47 -4.11 -3.65
CA GLU A 302 -22.86 -3.15 -4.66
C GLU A 302 -21.83 -2.00 -4.75
N GLN A 303 -21.47 -1.40 -3.63
CA GLN A 303 -20.48 -0.31 -3.56
C GLN A 303 -19.07 -0.76 -3.92
N ALA A 304 -18.72 -2.01 -3.59
CA ALA A 304 -17.42 -2.56 -3.94
C ALA A 304 -17.23 -2.69 -5.47
N GLY A 305 -18.30 -2.85 -6.22
CA GLY A 305 -18.24 -3.06 -7.67
C GLY A 305 -17.57 -4.38 -8.06
N ALA A 306 -16.85 -4.40 -9.17
CA ALA A 306 -16.17 -5.60 -9.66
C ALA A 306 -14.87 -5.86 -8.90
N VAL A 307 -14.91 -6.78 -7.95
CA VAL A 307 -13.75 -7.21 -7.14
C VAL A 307 -13.24 -8.55 -7.63
N LYS A 308 -11.92 -8.67 -7.79
CA LYS A 308 -11.25 -9.93 -8.18
C LYS A 308 -10.83 -10.71 -6.92
N ASP A 309 -10.69 -12.04 -7.07
CA ASP A 309 -10.19 -12.95 -6.02
C ASP A 309 -11.03 -12.90 -4.72
N VAL A 310 -12.33 -12.71 -4.89
CA VAL A 310 -13.30 -12.78 -3.80
C VAL A 310 -13.69 -14.24 -3.59
N VAL A 311 -13.63 -14.69 -2.35
CA VAL A 311 -14.08 -16.02 -1.92
C VAL A 311 -15.45 -15.87 -1.28
N ASP A 312 -16.40 -16.72 -1.65
CA ASP A 312 -17.67 -16.79 -0.93
C ASP A 312 -17.44 -17.33 0.50
N ALA A 313 -18.08 -16.71 1.48
CA ALA A 313 -18.04 -17.19 2.85
C ALA A 313 -18.66 -18.59 2.94
N VAL A 314 -18.00 -19.45 3.69
CA VAL A 314 -18.47 -20.83 3.96
C VAL A 314 -18.74 -21.00 5.44
N THR A 315 -19.53 -22.01 5.81
CA THR A 315 -19.73 -22.35 7.22
C THR A 315 -18.39 -22.73 7.86
N VAL A 316 -18.02 -22.00 8.91
CA VAL A 316 -16.78 -22.22 9.66
C VAL A 316 -17.12 -23.06 10.89
N SER A 317 -16.55 -24.26 11.01
CA SER A 317 -16.70 -25.08 12.22
C SER A 317 -16.04 -24.32 13.39
N LYS A 318 -16.80 -24.21 14.50
CA LYS A 318 -16.27 -23.59 15.73
C LYS A 318 -14.98 -24.30 16.12
N PRO A 319 -13.89 -23.58 16.42
CA PRO A 319 -12.70 -24.22 16.98
C PRO A 319 -13.12 -25.00 18.21
N SER A 320 -12.72 -26.28 18.29
CA SER A 320 -12.99 -27.10 19.46
C SER A 320 -12.44 -26.37 20.68
N ALA A 321 -13.32 -25.95 21.59
CA ALA A 321 -12.89 -25.38 22.86
C ALA A 321 -11.97 -26.40 23.51
N ALA A 322 -10.68 -26.06 23.64
CA ALA A 322 -9.74 -26.89 24.39
C ALA A 322 -10.35 -27.11 25.76
N ALA A 323 -10.60 -28.39 26.10
CA ALA A 323 -11.19 -28.77 27.37
C ALA A 323 -10.38 -28.10 28.49
N SER A 324 -11.03 -27.21 29.23
CA SER A 324 -10.45 -26.64 30.44
C SER A 324 -10.02 -27.79 31.35
N PRO A 325 -8.79 -27.80 31.86
CA PRO A 325 -8.37 -28.83 32.78
C PRO A 325 -9.26 -28.76 34.02
N GLN A 326 -10.03 -29.85 34.27
CA GLN A 326 -10.81 -29.97 35.47
C GLN A 326 -9.89 -29.88 36.69
N PRO A 327 -10.24 -29.11 37.72
CA PRO A 327 -9.45 -29.08 38.95
C PRO A 327 -9.43 -30.49 39.55
N LYS A 328 -8.23 -31.06 39.70
CA LYS A 328 -8.05 -32.32 40.44
C LYS A 328 -8.51 -32.10 41.87
N VAL A 329 -9.63 -32.71 42.22
CA VAL A 329 -10.10 -32.82 43.60
C VAL A 329 -9.06 -33.61 44.37
N ALA A 330 -8.37 -32.97 45.30
CA ALA A 330 -7.44 -33.63 46.20
C ALA A 330 -8.22 -34.58 47.09
N ALA A 331 -7.97 -35.87 46.93
CA ALA A 331 -8.52 -36.89 47.85
C ALA A 331 -7.90 -36.68 49.24
N LYS A 332 -8.72 -36.33 50.23
CA LYS A 332 -8.39 -36.41 51.64
C LYS A 332 -8.16 -37.86 52.01
N LYS A 333 -6.93 -38.20 52.41
CA LYS A 333 -6.65 -39.45 53.14
C LYS A 333 -7.13 -39.27 54.58
N ASN A 334 -8.04 -40.12 55.02
CA ASN A 334 -8.25 -40.42 56.42
C ASN A 334 -7.10 -41.29 56.92
#